data_905219a9a6769400cc1504ee39951d3c
#
_entry.id   905219a9a6769400cc1504ee39951d3c
#
_cell.length_a   1.000
_cell.length_b   1.000
_cell.length_c   1.000
_cell.angle_alpha   90.00
_cell.angle_beta   90.00
_cell.angle_gamma   90.00
#
_symmetry.space_group_name_H-M   'P 1'
#
loop_
_entity.id
_entity.type
_entity.pdbx_description
1 polymer ?
#
loop_
_entity_poly.entity_id
_entity_poly.type
_entity_poly.pdbx_seq_one_letter_code
_entity_poly.pdbx_strand_id
1 'polypeptide(L)'
;RRLTEKALKTAGIDQYFRGIITSADAGNHKRDSADIYEMAMRRLQSNKRDTVVFEDALYAIRTAKAAGFRVAGVYDVTEEDDQPEIQRISDYYIRSYEELVQSETLT
;
A
#
# COMPACT_ATOMS: atom_id res chain seq x y z
N ARG A 1 9.83 6.82 -4.19
CA ARG A 1 9.87 7.38 -2.82
C ARG A 1 10.18 6.30 -1.81
N ARG A 2 11.09 6.59 -0.92
CA ARG A 2 11.46 5.67 0.14
C ARG A 2 10.82 6.13 1.45
N LEU A 3 10.24 5.18 2.17
CA LEU A 3 9.67 5.45 3.49
C LEU A 3 10.61 4.87 4.55
N THR A 4 10.81 5.60 5.62
CA THR A 4 11.64 5.12 6.72
C THR A 4 10.81 4.23 7.64
N GLU A 5 11.53 3.46 8.45
CA GLU A 5 10.91 2.64 9.47
C GLU A 5 10.05 3.48 10.42
N LYS A 6 10.48 4.69 10.73
CA LYS A 6 9.71 5.58 11.59
C LYS A 6 8.38 5.95 10.99
N ALA A 7 8.35 6.29 9.69
CA ALA A 7 7.09 6.63 9.02
C ALA A 7 6.14 5.44 9.02
N LEU A 8 6.65 4.24 8.77
CA LEU A 8 5.83 3.04 8.78
C LEU A 8 5.24 2.78 10.15
N LYS A 9 6.01 2.95 11.20
CA LYS A 9 5.50 2.77 12.57
C LYS A 9 4.44 3.80 12.90
N THR A 10 4.62 5.04 12.47
CA THR A 10 3.63 6.08 12.70
C THR A 10 2.30 5.73 12.05
N ALA A 11 2.33 5.05 10.90
CA ALA A 11 1.13 4.59 10.22
C ALA A 11 0.54 3.32 10.81
N GLY A 12 1.14 2.79 11.88
CA GLY A 12 0.66 1.57 12.52
C GLY A 12 1.20 0.30 11.90
N ILE A 13 2.20 0.42 11.05
CA ILE A 13 2.85 -0.74 10.42
C ILE A 13 4.04 -1.12 11.28
N ASP A 14 3.91 -2.23 12.00
CA ASP A 14 4.92 -2.69 12.94
C ASP A 14 5.94 -3.63 12.32
N GLN A 15 5.83 -3.86 11.01
CA GLN A 15 6.69 -4.77 10.28
C GLN A 15 7.40 -4.00 9.18
N TYR A 16 8.73 -4.20 9.05
CA TYR A 16 9.51 -3.58 7.99
C TYR A 16 9.31 -4.34 6.68
N PHE A 17 9.16 -3.62 5.58
CA PHE A 17 9.00 -4.19 4.26
C PHE A 17 10.16 -3.77 3.38
N ARG A 18 10.72 -4.72 2.63
CA ARG A 18 11.78 -4.44 1.66
C ARG A 18 11.23 -3.82 0.39
N GLY A 19 10.03 -4.22 0.00
CA GLY A 19 9.39 -3.71 -1.21
C GLY A 19 8.13 -2.94 -0.85
N ILE A 20 8.04 -1.70 -1.33
CA ILE A 20 6.86 -0.86 -1.16
C ILE A 20 6.37 -0.50 -2.54
N ILE A 21 5.14 -0.93 -2.85
CA ILE A 21 4.51 -0.68 -4.14
C ILE A 21 3.37 0.30 -3.92
N THR A 22 3.32 1.35 -4.73
CA THR A 22 2.23 2.33 -4.66
C THR A 22 1.43 2.29 -5.96
N SER A 23 0.28 2.96 -5.97
CA SER A 23 -0.50 3.08 -7.19
C SER A 23 0.27 3.76 -8.31
N ALA A 24 1.22 4.65 -7.97
CA ALA A 24 2.07 5.29 -8.94
C ALA A 24 2.98 4.28 -9.65
N ASP A 25 3.44 3.25 -8.93
CA ASP A 25 4.28 2.21 -9.52
C ASP A 25 3.50 1.37 -10.52
N ALA A 26 2.20 1.23 -10.32
CA ALA A 26 1.34 0.53 -11.27
C ALA A 26 1.10 1.36 -12.52
N GLY A 27 1.36 2.66 -12.46
CA GLY A 27 1.21 3.54 -13.61
C GLY A 27 -0.24 3.64 -14.07
N ASN A 28 -0.42 3.63 -15.40
CA ASN A 28 -1.74 3.72 -16.00
C ASN A 28 -2.38 2.36 -16.28
N HIS A 29 -1.73 1.29 -15.84
CA HIS A 29 -2.26 -0.05 -16.05
C HIS A 29 -3.45 -0.30 -15.13
N LYS A 30 -4.35 -1.18 -15.57
CA LYS A 30 -5.49 -1.55 -14.75
C LYS A 30 -5.02 -2.39 -13.56
N ARG A 31 -5.51 -2.04 -12.39
CA ARG A 31 -5.15 -2.72 -11.15
C ARG A 31 -6.17 -3.77 -10.76
N ASP A 32 -6.86 -4.32 -11.75
CA ASP A 32 -7.77 -5.44 -11.57
C ASP A 32 -7.08 -6.78 -11.81
N SER A 33 -5.77 -6.74 -12.10
CA SER A 33 -4.95 -7.93 -12.28
C SER A 33 -3.72 -7.83 -11.38
N ALA A 34 -3.37 -8.96 -10.76
CA ALA A 34 -2.23 -9.04 -9.87
C ALA A 34 -0.89 -8.90 -10.60
N ASP A 35 -0.87 -9.04 -11.92
CA ASP A 35 0.36 -9.05 -12.70
C ASP A 35 1.20 -7.80 -12.49
N ILE A 36 0.54 -6.66 -12.34
CA ILE A 36 1.20 -5.38 -12.14
C ILE A 36 1.99 -5.37 -10.84
N TYR A 37 1.37 -5.87 -9.77
CA TYR A 37 2.03 -5.90 -8.46
C TYR A 37 3.17 -6.90 -8.46
N GLU A 38 3.01 -8.02 -9.16
CA GLU A 38 4.06 -9.03 -9.25
C GLU A 38 5.25 -8.54 -10.06
N MET A 39 4.99 -7.78 -11.14
CA MET A 39 6.07 -7.16 -11.90
C MET A 39 6.84 -6.15 -11.05
N ALA A 40 6.13 -5.31 -10.33
CA ALA A 40 6.77 -4.32 -9.48
C ALA A 40 7.59 -4.99 -8.38
N MET A 41 7.05 -6.04 -7.79
CA MET A 41 7.76 -6.81 -6.77
C MET A 41 9.07 -7.37 -7.31
N ARG A 42 9.04 -7.93 -8.53
CA ARG A 42 10.25 -8.48 -9.14
C ARG A 42 11.29 -7.40 -9.43
N ARG A 43 10.85 -6.22 -9.86
CA ARG A 43 11.76 -5.10 -10.09
C ARG A 43 12.43 -4.63 -8.80
N LEU A 44 11.71 -4.71 -7.69
CA LEU A 44 12.25 -4.35 -6.38
C LEU A 44 13.09 -5.46 -5.77
N GLN A 45 13.13 -6.63 -6.42
CA GLN A 45 13.87 -7.78 -5.93
C GLN A 45 13.43 -8.17 -4.52
N SER A 46 12.13 -8.07 -4.27
CA SER A 46 11.52 -8.49 -3.00
C SER A 46 10.62 -9.68 -3.26
N ASN A 47 10.00 -10.20 -2.20
CA ASN A 47 9.02 -11.28 -2.29
C ASN A 47 7.72 -10.83 -1.63
N LYS A 48 6.67 -11.63 -1.76
CA LYS A 48 5.35 -11.24 -1.24
C LYS A 48 5.36 -11.02 0.26
N ARG A 49 6.10 -11.83 0.99
CA ARG A 49 6.19 -11.69 2.45
C ARG A 49 6.75 -10.33 2.85
N ASP A 50 7.72 -9.85 2.09
CA ASP A 50 8.45 -8.62 2.41
C ASP A 50 7.98 -7.42 1.60
N THR A 51 6.80 -7.53 0.97
CA THR A 51 6.27 -6.47 0.10
C THR A 51 4.92 -6.01 0.62
N VAL A 52 4.73 -4.70 0.67
CA VAL A 52 3.44 -4.09 1.00
C VAL A 52 2.98 -3.23 -0.17
N VAL A 53 1.70 -3.34 -0.49
CA VAL A 53 1.05 -2.55 -1.55
C VAL A 53 0.24 -1.46 -0.89
N PHE A 54 0.51 -0.20 -1.25
CA PHE A 54 -0.27 0.95 -0.78
C PHE A 54 -1.28 1.29 -1.85
N GLU A 55 -2.57 1.17 -1.53
CA GLU A 55 -3.64 1.42 -2.49
C GLU A 55 -4.81 2.14 -1.84
N ASP A 56 -5.51 2.93 -2.65
CA ASP A 56 -6.66 3.70 -2.19
C ASP A 56 -7.99 3.20 -2.77
N ALA A 57 -7.96 2.37 -3.80
CA ALA A 57 -9.18 1.90 -4.46
C ALA A 57 -9.52 0.47 -4.01
N LEU A 58 -10.77 0.25 -3.65
CA LEU A 58 -11.21 -1.04 -3.12
C LEU A 58 -10.93 -2.19 -4.09
N TYR A 59 -11.20 -2.00 -5.39
CA TYR A 59 -10.97 -3.08 -6.34
C TYR A 59 -9.49 -3.48 -6.40
N ALA A 60 -8.60 -2.50 -6.32
CA ALA A 60 -7.16 -2.76 -6.37
C ALA A 60 -6.67 -3.42 -5.08
N ILE A 61 -7.23 -3.02 -3.94
CA ILE A 61 -6.92 -3.65 -2.67
C ILE A 61 -7.34 -5.11 -2.69
N ARG A 62 -8.53 -5.41 -3.19
CA ARG A 62 -9.01 -6.78 -3.32
C ARG A 62 -8.10 -7.62 -4.22
N THR A 63 -7.67 -7.03 -5.33
CA THR A 63 -6.77 -7.72 -6.26
C THR A 63 -5.44 -8.07 -5.58
N ALA A 64 -4.85 -7.11 -4.89
CA ALA A 64 -3.57 -7.34 -4.21
C ALA A 64 -3.70 -8.35 -3.08
N LYS A 65 -4.79 -8.28 -2.30
CA LYS A 65 -5.03 -9.23 -1.22
C LYS A 65 -5.24 -10.63 -1.76
N ALA A 66 -6.02 -10.77 -2.83
CA ALA A 66 -6.26 -12.09 -3.43
C ALA A 66 -4.97 -12.70 -3.96
N ALA A 67 -4.02 -11.87 -4.37
CA ALA A 67 -2.72 -12.35 -4.86
C ALA A 67 -1.73 -12.68 -3.73
N GLY A 68 -2.11 -12.41 -2.48
CA GLY A 68 -1.27 -12.78 -1.34
C GLY A 68 -0.38 -11.67 -0.82
N PHE A 69 -0.56 -10.44 -1.29
CA PHE A 69 0.21 -9.30 -0.80
C PHE A 69 -0.37 -8.77 0.51
N ARG A 70 0.48 -8.17 1.31
CA ARG A 70 0.03 -7.32 2.40
C ARG A 70 -0.34 -5.97 1.82
N VAL A 71 -1.41 -5.37 2.33
CA VAL A 71 -1.92 -4.12 1.78
C VAL A 71 -2.11 -3.10 2.88
N ALA A 72 -1.63 -1.90 2.62
CA ALA A 72 -1.94 -0.72 3.41
C ALA A 72 -2.98 0.09 2.63
N GLY A 73 -4.20 0.11 3.13
CA GLY A 73 -5.26 0.91 2.53
C GLY A 73 -5.06 2.37 2.89
N VAL A 74 -5.14 3.25 1.90
CA VAL A 74 -4.94 4.68 2.08
C VAL A 74 -6.26 5.39 1.84
N TYR A 75 -6.67 6.23 2.79
CA TYR A 75 -7.90 6.98 2.65
C TYR A 75 -7.86 7.92 1.46
N ASP A 76 -8.94 7.93 0.68
CA ASP A 76 -9.13 8.87 -0.41
C ASP A 76 -10.61 9.28 -0.38
N VAL A 77 -10.86 10.58 -0.42
CA VAL A 77 -12.23 11.10 -0.34
C VAL A 77 -13.11 10.58 -1.49
N THR A 78 -12.51 10.30 -2.65
CA THR A 78 -13.27 9.77 -3.79
C THR A 78 -13.75 8.35 -3.56
N GLU A 79 -13.21 7.67 -2.53
CA GLU A 79 -13.56 6.29 -2.19
C GLU A 79 -14.24 6.22 -0.83
N GLU A 80 -14.91 7.30 -0.40
CA GLU A 80 -15.44 7.39 0.96
C GLU A 80 -16.45 6.30 1.28
N ASP A 81 -17.31 5.96 0.32
CA ASP A 81 -18.33 4.94 0.53
C ASP A 81 -17.74 3.55 0.76
N ASP A 82 -16.53 3.33 0.27
CA ASP A 82 -15.85 2.04 0.38
C ASP A 82 -14.95 1.93 1.61
N GLN A 83 -14.81 3.01 2.38
CA GLN A 83 -13.85 3.01 3.50
C GLN A 83 -14.11 1.92 4.54
N PRO A 84 -15.35 1.62 4.93
CA PRO A 84 -15.56 0.54 5.89
C PRO A 84 -15.00 -0.80 5.41
N GLU A 85 -15.20 -1.11 4.13
CA GLU A 85 -14.68 -2.34 3.58
C GLU A 85 -13.16 -2.29 3.40
N ILE A 86 -12.63 -1.15 2.98
CA ILE A 86 -11.18 -0.97 2.84
C ILE A 86 -10.50 -1.19 4.19
N GLN A 87 -11.05 -0.62 5.27
CA GLN A 87 -10.51 -0.81 6.60
C GLN A 87 -10.56 -2.28 7.02
N ARG A 88 -11.64 -2.96 6.67
CA ARG A 88 -11.86 -4.34 7.08
C ARG A 88 -10.86 -5.30 6.44
N ILE A 89 -10.56 -5.12 5.14
CA ILE A 89 -9.75 -6.10 4.41
C ILE A 89 -8.27 -5.73 4.33
N SER A 90 -7.92 -4.47 4.57
CA SER A 90 -6.52 -4.04 4.54
C SER A 90 -5.79 -4.51 5.79
N ASP A 91 -4.53 -4.86 5.64
CA ASP A 91 -3.69 -5.24 6.78
C ASP A 91 -3.35 -4.03 7.64
N TYR A 92 -3.20 -2.87 7.00
CA TYR A 92 -2.90 -1.60 7.65
C TYR A 92 -3.79 -0.53 7.04
N TYR A 93 -4.03 0.55 7.77
CA TYR A 93 -4.87 1.63 7.28
C TYR A 93 -4.21 2.97 7.55
N ILE A 94 -4.14 3.81 6.52
CA ILE A 94 -3.48 5.10 6.58
C ILE A 94 -4.48 6.17 6.17
N ARG A 95 -4.62 7.19 7.00
CA ARG A 95 -5.58 8.26 6.71
C ARG A 95 -5.13 9.16 5.58
N SER A 96 -3.83 9.39 5.47
CA SER A 96 -3.30 10.17 4.36
C SER A 96 -1.81 9.92 4.21
N TYR A 97 -1.34 10.06 2.96
CA TYR A 97 0.09 10.04 2.70
C TYR A 97 0.81 11.19 3.39
N GLU A 98 0.11 12.29 3.65
CA GLU A 98 0.72 13.44 4.30
C GLU A 98 1.21 13.09 5.70
N GLU A 99 0.48 12.25 6.42
CA GLU A 99 0.92 11.80 7.74
C GLU A 99 2.27 11.10 7.65
N LEU A 100 2.45 10.25 6.64
CA LEU A 100 3.71 9.54 6.43
C LEU A 100 4.83 10.49 6.06
N VAL A 101 4.55 11.44 5.17
CA VAL A 101 5.54 12.40 4.72
C VAL A 101 6.00 13.30 5.86
N GLN A 102 5.06 13.75 6.69
CA GLN A 102 5.40 14.58 7.83
C GLN A 102 6.25 13.83 8.84
N SER A 103 5.97 12.55 9.06
CA SER A 103 6.79 11.72 9.94
C SER A 103 8.23 11.63 9.44
N GLU A 104 8.41 11.50 8.12
CA GLU A 104 9.74 11.48 7.52
C GLU A 104 10.45 12.81 7.72
N THR A 105 9.73 13.89 7.50
CA THR A 105 10.30 15.23 7.54
C THR A 105 10.72 15.63 8.94
N LEU A 106 9.97 15.19 9.95
CA LEU A 106 10.22 15.57 11.33
C LEU A 106 11.36 14.80 12.01
N THR A 107 11.91 13.84 11.30
CA THR A 107 13.09 13.17 11.81
C THR A 107 14.33 13.99 11.52
#